data_b0f6bb86bc99b4a379fd7b0e9d2f6a16
#
_entry.id   b0f6bb86bc99b4a379fd7b0e9d2f6a16
#
_cell.length_a   1.000
_cell.length_b   1.000
_cell.length_c   1.000
_cell.angle_alpha   90.00
_cell.angle_beta   90.00
_cell.angle_gamma   90.00
#
_symmetry.space_group_name_H-M   'P 1'
#
loop_
_entity.id
_entity.type
_entity.pdbx_description
1 polymer ?
#
loop_
_entity_poly.entity_id
_entity_poly.type
_entity_poly.pdbx_seq_one_letter_code
_entity_poly.pdbx_strand_id
1 'polypeptide(L)'
;DIKKGDKVITYHIEKDEQGRYHESHITSTIECVIRTKCENNKETMVQLGNLLITPYHPIIDMVNYEKEWSFPIKRGTSREHKCNYMYTFVTSNRQSLVIERYIFATFGHGLKENIVSHDYFGTESIINDLKKFPTYEEGYVNLTKNMIHRDENGLVSKIE
;
A
#
# COMPACT_ATOMS: atom_id res chain seq x y z
N ASP A 1 -6.85 15.37 6.27
CA ASP A 1 -7.36 14.23 5.49
C ASP A 1 -6.72 14.24 4.10
N ILE A 2 -6.14 13.10 3.68
CA ILE A 2 -5.51 12.94 2.36
C ILE A 2 -6.60 12.81 1.29
N LYS A 3 -6.42 13.49 0.15
CA LYS A 3 -7.33 13.48 -0.99
C LYS A 3 -6.61 13.53 -2.33
N LYS A 4 -7.33 13.28 -3.41
CA LYS A 4 -6.83 13.43 -4.79
C LYS A 4 -6.20 14.80 -5.00
N GLY A 5 -5.03 14.81 -5.63
CA GLY A 5 -4.25 16.02 -5.92
C GLY A 5 -3.28 16.44 -4.81
N ASP A 6 -3.39 15.88 -3.60
CA ASP A 6 -2.42 16.17 -2.54
C ASP A 6 -1.03 15.69 -2.93
N LYS A 7 -0.03 16.53 -2.70
CA LYS A 7 1.37 16.19 -2.94
C LYS A 7 1.90 15.32 -1.83
N VAL A 8 2.59 14.27 -2.20
CA VAL A 8 3.19 13.29 -1.29
C VAL A 8 4.64 13.03 -1.66
N ILE A 9 5.42 12.64 -0.66
CA ILE A 9 6.78 12.18 -0.88
C ILE A 9 6.71 10.70 -1.24
N THR A 10 7.33 10.36 -2.36
CA THR A 10 7.56 8.99 -2.79
C THR A 10 9.03 8.69 -2.75
N TYR A 11 9.36 7.42 -2.59
CA TYR A 11 10.74 6.98 -2.47
C TYR A 11 11.01 5.94 -3.53
N HIS A 12 12.08 6.16 -4.29
CA HIS A 12 12.52 5.25 -5.32
C HIS A 12 13.90 4.72 -4.96
N ILE A 13 14.02 3.40 -4.95
CA ILE A 13 15.28 2.70 -4.77
C ILE A 13 15.60 1.99 -6.08
N GLU A 14 16.67 2.37 -6.71
CA GLU A 14 17.24 1.65 -7.86
C GLU A 14 18.53 0.95 -7.46
N LYS A 15 18.73 -0.22 -8.00
CA LYS A 15 19.99 -0.94 -7.89
C LYS A 15 20.70 -0.85 -9.21
N ASP A 16 21.92 -0.27 -9.22
CA ASP A 16 22.73 -0.19 -10.44
C ASP A 16 23.33 -1.55 -10.84
N GLU A 17 23.95 -1.61 -12.00
CA GLU A 17 24.58 -2.82 -12.54
C GLU A 17 25.71 -3.36 -11.63
N GLN A 18 26.27 -2.52 -10.77
CA GLN A 18 27.30 -2.91 -9.80
C GLN A 18 26.69 -3.30 -8.45
N GLY A 19 25.35 -3.35 -8.34
CA GLY A 19 24.62 -3.72 -7.12
C GLY A 19 24.57 -2.63 -6.06
N ARG A 20 24.90 -1.35 -6.39
CA ARG A 20 24.80 -0.21 -5.47
C ARG A 20 23.39 0.34 -5.50
N TYR A 21 22.89 0.72 -4.33
CA TYR A 21 21.56 1.32 -4.20
C TYR A 21 21.64 2.84 -4.41
N HIS A 22 20.80 3.33 -5.29
CA HIS A 22 20.54 4.76 -5.50
C HIS A 22 19.15 5.09 -4.97
N GLU A 23 19.10 6.07 -4.11
CA GLU A 23 17.89 6.50 -3.42
C GLU A 23 17.49 7.89 -3.94
N SER A 24 16.22 8.06 -4.27
CA SER A 24 15.69 9.37 -4.65
C SER A 24 14.34 9.62 -3.98
N HIS A 25 14.18 10.85 -3.50
CA HIS A 25 12.89 11.36 -3.05
C HIS A 25 12.25 12.10 -4.21
N ILE A 26 11.08 11.65 -4.62
CA ILE A 26 10.32 12.23 -5.72
C ILE A 26 8.97 12.70 -5.16
N THR A 27 8.53 13.86 -5.58
CA THR A 27 7.17 14.31 -5.28
C THR A 27 6.20 13.71 -6.28
N SER A 28 5.14 13.11 -5.78
CA SER A 28 4.01 12.62 -6.55
C SER A 28 2.72 13.23 -6.04
N THR A 29 1.61 12.89 -6.68
CA THR A 29 0.27 13.27 -6.20
C THR A 29 -0.58 12.04 -5.95
N ILE A 30 -1.50 12.15 -5.00
CA ILE A 30 -2.54 11.14 -4.81
C ILE A 30 -3.48 11.16 -6.00
N GLU A 31 -3.61 10.04 -6.69
CA GLU A 31 -4.58 9.85 -7.77
C GLU A 31 -5.93 9.38 -7.20
N CYS A 32 -5.90 8.42 -6.29
CA CYS A 32 -7.10 7.88 -5.67
C CYS A 32 -6.82 7.41 -4.24
N VAL A 33 -7.77 7.67 -3.34
CA VAL A 33 -7.80 7.13 -1.98
C VAL A 33 -8.77 5.96 -1.93
N ILE A 34 -8.29 4.79 -1.55
CA ILE A 34 -9.13 3.60 -1.40
C ILE A 34 -9.42 3.39 0.08
N ARG A 35 -10.69 3.33 0.45
CA ARG A 35 -11.16 3.05 1.82
C ARG A 35 -11.84 1.70 1.84
N THR A 36 -11.32 0.79 2.65
CA THR A 36 -11.96 -0.51 2.89
C THR A 36 -12.61 -0.51 4.26
N LYS A 37 -13.91 -0.74 4.30
CA LYS A 37 -14.66 -0.80 5.56
C LYS A 37 -14.22 -2.02 6.37
N CYS A 38 -13.88 -1.79 7.64
CA CYS A 38 -13.56 -2.87 8.57
C CYS A 38 -14.84 -3.57 9.05
N GLU A 39 -14.80 -4.88 9.14
CA GLU A 39 -15.92 -5.67 9.69
C GLU A 39 -16.04 -5.43 11.19
N ASN A 40 -17.27 -5.28 11.67
CA ASN A 40 -17.55 -5.01 13.09
C ASN A 40 -16.74 -3.85 13.69
N ASN A 41 -16.31 -2.89 12.86
CA ASN A 41 -15.46 -1.74 13.23
C ASN A 41 -14.16 -2.14 13.93
N LYS A 42 -13.54 -3.23 13.50
CA LYS A 42 -12.27 -3.75 14.02
C LYS A 42 -11.42 -4.32 12.89
N GLU A 43 -10.11 -4.30 13.09
CA GLU A 43 -9.15 -4.97 12.21
C GLU A 43 -7.92 -5.41 13.01
N THR A 44 -7.32 -6.52 12.56
CA THR A 44 -6.03 -6.96 13.09
C THR A 44 -4.92 -6.12 12.47
N MET A 45 -4.18 -5.41 13.31
CA MET A 45 -3.10 -4.51 12.89
C MET A 45 -1.86 -4.66 13.75
N VAL A 46 -0.74 -4.21 13.22
CA VAL A 46 0.53 -4.01 13.93
C VAL A 46 0.68 -2.52 14.19
N GLN A 47 1.03 -2.16 15.41
CA GLN A 47 1.36 -0.78 15.76
C GLN A 47 2.85 -0.55 15.63
N LEU A 48 3.24 0.43 14.81
CA LEU A 48 4.62 0.87 14.60
C LEU A 48 4.71 2.37 14.93
N GLY A 49 5.10 2.69 16.15
CA GLY A 49 5.00 4.07 16.66
C GLY A 49 3.53 4.54 16.71
N ASN A 50 3.22 5.61 15.98
CA ASN A 50 1.86 6.13 15.86
C ASN A 50 1.07 5.51 14.69
N LEU A 51 1.71 4.65 13.90
CA LEU A 51 1.12 4.05 12.73
C LEU A 51 0.45 2.72 13.08
N LEU A 52 -0.77 2.52 12.59
CA LEU A 52 -1.45 1.23 12.56
C LEU A 52 -1.47 0.72 11.13
N ILE A 53 -0.97 -0.49 10.91
CA ILE A 53 -0.85 -1.10 9.60
C ILE A 53 -1.21 -2.58 9.63
N THR A 54 -1.78 -3.09 8.54
CA THR A 54 -2.08 -4.53 8.42
C THR A 54 -0.79 -5.36 8.46
N PRO A 55 -0.81 -6.58 9.04
CA PRO A 55 0.39 -7.37 9.30
C PRO A 55 1.26 -7.69 8.09
N TYR A 56 0.66 -7.76 6.90
CA TYR A 56 1.30 -8.19 5.66
C TYR A 56 1.34 -7.11 4.58
N HIS A 57 1.19 -5.83 4.95
CA HIS A 57 1.41 -4.72 4.02
C HIS A 57 2.91 -4.44 3.91
N PRO A 58 3.54 -4.61 2.73
CA PRO A 58 5.00 -4.46 2.62
C PRO A 58 5.48 -3.05 2.95
N ILE A 59 6.54 -2.98 3.76
CA ILE A 59 7.19 -1.71 4.17
C ILE A 59 8.71 -1.82 4.13
N ILE A 60 9.37 -0.66 4.03
CA ILE A 60 10.79 -0.48 4.32
C ILE A 60 10.91 0.52 5.49
N ASP A 61 11.73 0.20 6.50
CA ASP A 61 12.04 1.10 7.61
C ASP A 61 13.31 1.91 7.28
N MET A 62 13.16 3.21 7.02
CA MET A 62 14.25 4.09 6.63
C MET A 62 15.27 4.35 7.75
N VAL A 63 14.86 4.29 9.02
CA VAL A 63 15.74 4.63 10.15
C VAL A 63 16.79 3.55 10.42
N ASN A 64 16.43 2.30 10.20
CA ASN A 64 17.34 1.17 10.42
C ASN A 64 18.24 0.88 9.21
N TYR A 65 18.31 1.79 8.23
CA TYR A 65 19.03 1.62 6.96
C TYR A 65 18.66 0.34 6.22
N GLU A 66 17.47 -0.19 6.50
CA GLU A 66 16.96 -1.34 5.76
C GLU A 66 16.58 -0.90 4.36
N LYS A 67 17.07 -1.64 3.37
CA LYS A 67 16.78 -1.41 1.96
C LYS A 67 15.94 -2.51 1.35
N GLU A 68 15.44 -3.39 2.21
CA GLU A 68 14.63 -4.54 1.80
C GLU A 68 13.20 -4.44 2.33
N TRP A 69 12.27 -4.86 1.51
CA TRP A 69 10.88 -4.98 1.89
C TRP A 69 10.70 -6.02 2.98
N SER A 70 9.88 -5.71 3.97
CA SER A 70 9.51 -6.62 5.04
C SER A 70 8.05 -6.46 5.42
N PHE A 71 7.51 -7.47 6.14
CA PHE A 71 6.16 -7.38 6.67
C PHE A 71 6.15 -6.77 8.08
N PRO A 72 5.17 -5.90 8.40
CA PRO A 72 5.01 -5.31 9.73
C PRO A 72 4.98 -6.33 10.87
N ILE A 73 4.39 -7.50 10.65
CA ILE A 73 4.33 -8.58 11.65
C ILE A 73 5.70 -9.03 12.17
N LYS A 74 6.75 -8.84 11.39
CA LYS A 74 8.13 -9.14 11.82
C LYS A 74 8.71 -8.09 12.76
N ARG A 75 8.05 -6.94 12.91
CA ARG A 75 8.51 -5.78 13.68
C ARG A 75 7.71 -5.51 14.94
N GLY A 76 6.54 -6.09 15.04
CA GLY A 76 5.64 -5.88 16.17
C GLY A 76 4.62 -6.99 16.30
N THR A 77 3.84 -6.92 17.36
CA THR A 77 2.76 -7.88 17.61
C THR A 77 1.48 -7.41 16.94
N SER A 78 0.82 -8.31 16.20
CA SER A 78 -0.50 -8.03 15.67
C SER A 78 -1.56 -8.14 16.79
N ARG A 79 -2.47 -7.19 16.81
CA ARG A 79 -3.59 -7.14 17.75
C ARG A 79 -4.83 -6.62 17.05
N GLU A 80 -6.00 -6.95 17.59
CA GLU A 80 -7.26 -6.35 17.16
C GLU A 80 -7.32 -4.89 17.65
N HIS A 81 -7.59 -3.98 16.71
CA HIS A 81 -7.77 -2.57 16.97
C HIS A 81 -9.14 -2.10 16.49
N LYS A 82 -9.74 -1.17 17.22
CA LYS A 82 -10.95 -0.49 16.77
C LYS A 82 -10.61 0.33 15.52
N CYS A 83 -11.29 0.03 14.42
CA CYS A 83 -11.01 0.61 13.12
C CYS A 83 -12.27 0.64 12.27
N ASN A 84 -12.68 1.81 11.80
CA ASN A 84 -13.82 1.93 10.90
C ASN A 84 -13.43 1.64 9.45
N TYR A 85 -12.26 2.13 9.02
CA TYR A 85 -11.76 2.01 7.66
C TYR A 85 -10.25 1.80 7.64
N MET A 86 -9.80 0.94 6.74
CA MET A 86 -8.41 0.88 6.29
C MET A 86 -8.25 1.75 5.04
N TYR A 87 -7.07 2.32 4.87
CA TYR A 87 -6.75 3.20 3.75
C TYR A 87 -5.56 2.66 2.97
N THR A 88 -5.65 2.75 1.66
CA THR A 88 -4.51 2.61 0.76
C THR A 88 -4.63 3.62 -0.39
N PHE A 89 -3.60 3.72 -1.22
CA PHE A 89 -3.49 4.83 -2.16
C PHE A 89 -3.05 4.34 -3.53
N VAL A 90 -3.47 5.09 -4.55
CA VAL A 90 -2.86 5.08 -5.87
C VAL A 90 -2.19 6.44 -6.04
N THR A 91 -0.91 6.43 -6.38
CA THR A 91 -0.15 7.63 -6.70
C THR A 91 -0.04 7.82 -8.20
N SER A 92 0.07 9.05 -8.68
CA SER A 92 0.10 9.37 -10.11
C SER A 92 1.30 8.74 -10.85
N ASN A 93 2.40 8.55 -10.15
CA ASN A 93 3.62 7.91 -10.70
C ASN A 93 3.74 6.42 -10.32
N ARG A 94 2.73 5.82 -9.68
CA ARG A 94 2.74 4.41 -9.21
C ARG A 94 3.90 4.08 -8.27
N GLN A 95 4.50 5.07 -7.63
CA GLN A 95 5.59 4.86 -6.68
C GLN A 95 5.05 4.61 -5.26
N SER A 96 5.94 4.10 -4.41
CA SER A 96 5.68 3.94 -2.98
C SER A 96 5.41 5.28 -2.29
N LEU A 97 4.78 5.24 -1.15
CA LEU A 97 4.44 6.40 -0.33
C LEU A 97 5.26 6.41 0.95
N VAL A 98 5.76 7.57 1.35
CA VAL A 98 6.45 7.75 2.63
C VAL A 98 5.46 8.28 3.67
N ILE A 99 5.31 7.56 4.78
CA ILE A 99 4.54 7.99 5.95
C ILE A 99 5.43 7.84 7.19
N GLU A 100 5.66 8.93 7.91
CA GLU A 100 6.62 9.00 9.02
C GLU A 100 8.02 8.55 8.56
N ARG A 101 8.49 7.42 9.04
CA ARG A 101 9.79 6.82 8.69
C ARG A 101 9.69 5.57 7.80
N TYR A 102 8.50 5.25 7.35
CA TYR A 102 8.26 4.02 6.57
C TYR A 102 7.91 4.33 5.13
N ILE A 103 8.45 3.51 4.23
CA ILE A 103 8.07 3.46 2.83
C ILE A 103 7.03 2.37 2.69
N PHE A 104 5.88 2.68 2.10
CA PHE A 104 4.76 1.77 1.89
C PHE A 104 4.60 1.41 0.44
N ALA A 105 4.30 0.15 0.16
CA ALA A 105 3.82 -0.24 -1.15
C ALA A 105 2.42 0.36 -1.40
N THR A 106 2.22 0.93 -2.56
CA THR A 106 0.91 1.42 -3.04
C THR A 106 0.38 0.48 -4.13
N PHE A 107 -0.84 0.68 -4.58
CA PHE A 107 -1.39 -0.14 -5.65
C PHE A 107 -0.77 0.18 -7.01
N GLY A 108 -0.51 -0.86 -7.81
CA GLY A 108 0.04 -0.74 -9.16
C GLY A 108 1.52 -0.39 -9.22
N HIS A 109 2.27 -0.63 -8.15
CA HIS A 109 3.68 -0.20 -8.01
C HIS A 109 4.67 -0.88 -8.98
N GLY A 110 4.33 -2.03 -9.55
CA GLY A 110 5.18 -2.74 -10.52
C GLY A 110 6.46 -3.38 -9.99
N LEU A 111 6.70 -3.32 -8.68
CA LEU A 111 7.90 -3.87 -8.03
C LEU A 111 7.91 -5.39 -8.06
N LYS A 112 9.08 -5.99 -8.28
CA LYS A 112 9.26 -7.44 -8.47
C LYS A 112 10.06 -8.11 -7.36
N GLU A 113 10.60 -7.34 -6.42
CA GLU A 113 11.38 -7.87 -5.31
C GLU A 113 10.52 -8.76 -4.41
N ASN A 114 11.20 -9.65 -3.70
CA ASN A 114 10.58 -10.48 -2.67
C ASN A 114 9.77 -9.62 -1.69
N ILE A 115 8.71 -10.19 -1.14
CA ILE A 115 7.82 -9.57 -0.15
C ILE A 115 6.85 -8.58 -0.79
N VAL A 116 7.33 -7.63 -1.63
CA VAL A 116 6.47 -6.57 -2.21
C VAL A 116 5.78 -7.01 -3.50
N SER A 117 6.37 -7.94 -4.25
CA SER A 117 5.77 -8.44 -5.48
C SER A 117 4.40 -9.07 -5.21
N HIS A 118 3.41 -8.70 -5.99
CA HIS A 118 2.06 -9.24 -5.91
C HIS A 118 1.40 -9.22 -7.29
N ASP A 119 0.89 -10.36 -7.74
CA ASP A 119 0.38 -10.55 -9.11
C ASP A 119 -0.88 -9.74 -9.41
N TYR A 120 -1.54 -9.23 -8.40
CA TYR A 120 -2.70 -8.37 -8.54
C TYR A 120 -2.44 -6.95 -8.00
N PHE A 121 -2.13 -6.79 -6.72
CA PHE A 121 -1.94 -5.46 -6.11
C PHE A 121 -0.77 -4.67 -6.67
N GLY A 122 0.29 -5.36 -7.14
CA GLY A 122 1.46 -4.73 -7.73
C GLY A 122 1.32 -4.40 -9.22
N THR A 123 0.21 -4.74 -9.87
CA THR A 123 0.05 -4.65 -11.33
C THR A 123 -1.03 -3.65 -11.74
N GLU A 124 -1.15 -3.38 -13.05
CA GLU A 124 -2.24 -2.58 -13.60
C GLU A 124 -3.63 -3.24 -13.45
N SER A 125 -3.70 -4.53 -13.11
CA SER A 125 -4.97 -5.24 -12.92
C SER A 125 -5.82 -4.60 -11.83
N ILE A 126 -5.23 -4.27 -10.65
CA ILE A 126 -5.94 -3.57 -9.58
C ILE A 126 -6.41 -2.19 -10.01
N ILE A 127 -5.58 -1.46 -10.77
CA ILE A 127 -5.91 -0.12 -11.26
C ILE A 127 -7.10 -0.19 -12.22
N ASN A 128 -7.09 -1.17 -13.13
CA ASN A 128 -8.18 -1.37 -14.10
C ASN A 128 -9.50 -1.73 -13.39
N ASP A 129 -9.45 -2.54 -12.34
CA ASP A 129 -10.64 -2.86 -11.55
C ASP A 129 -11.15 -1.65 -10.76
N LEU A 130 -10.26 -0.88 -10.14
CA LEU A 130 -10.63 0.35 -9.41
C LEU A 130 -11.26 1.39 -10.34
N LYS A 131 -10.78 1.53 -11.57
CA LYS A 131 -11.34 2.47 -12.57
C LYS A 131 -12.78 2.14 -13.01
N LYS A 132 -13.27 0.94 -12.72
CA LYS A 132 -14.68 0.58 -12.98
C LYS A 132 -15.64 1.23 -11.97
N PHE A 133 -15.14 1.68 -10.83
CA PHE A 133 -15.94 2.40 -9.84
C PHE A 133 -16.13 3.85 -10.28
N PRO A 134 -17.38 4.35 -10.36
CA PRO A 134 -17.65 5.72 -10.84
C PRO A 134 -16.89 6.80 -10.07
N THR A 135 -16.64 6.57 -8.78
CA THR A 135 -15.97 7.52 -7.90
C THR A 135 -14.45 7.56 -8.04
N TYR A 136 -13.86 6.68 -8.86
CA TYR A 136 -12.41 6.69 -9.09
C TYR A 136 -11.94 8.03 -9.67
N GLU A 137 -12.66 8.54 -10.65
CA GLU A 137 -12.35 9.85 -11.27
C GLU A 137 -12.53 11.01 -10.30
N GLU A 138 -13.39 10.86 -9.30
CA GLU A 138 -13.54 11.82 -8.20
C GLU A 138 -12.39 11.73 -7.18
N GLY A 139 -11.58 10.66 -7.24
CA GLY A 139 -10.38 10.45 -6.42
C GLY A 139 -10.60 9.58 -5.20
N TYR A 140 -11.66 8.81 -5.12
CA TYR A 140 -11.86 7.85 -4.05
C TYR A 140 -12.63 6.60 -4.50
N VAL A 141 -12.36 5.48 -3.83
CA VAL A 141 -13.14 4.24 -3.95
C VAL A 141 -13.43 3.69 -2.57
N ASN A 142 -14.68 3.34 -2.33
CA ASN A 142 -15.10 2.69 -1.09
C ASN A 142 -15.32 1.21 -1.33
N LEU A 143 -14.60 0.39 -0.58
CA LEU A 143 -14.69 -1.06 -0.64
C LEU A 143 -15.28 -1.64 0.64
N THR A 144 -15.86 -2.81 0.50
CA THR A 144 -16.19 -3.72 1.60
C THR A 144 -15.46 -5.04 1.38
N LYS A 145 -15.30 -5.85 2.40
CA LYS A 145 -14.55 -7.12 2.27
C LYS A 145 -15.14 -8.10 1.26
N ASN A 146 -16.46 -8.08 1.04
CA ASN A 146 -17.11 -8.94 0.05
C ASN A 146 -16.86 -8.52 -1.41
N MET A 147 -16.31 -7.33 -1.65
CA MET A 147 -15.86 -6.89 -2.98
C MET A 147 -14.44 -7.37 -3.30
N ILE A 148 -13.74 -7.96 -2.34
CA ILE A 148 -12.35 -8.40 -2.47
C ILE A 148 -12.34 -9.91 -2.63
N HIS A 149 -12.05 -10.38 -3.84
CA HIS A 149 -12.04 -11.80 -4.17
C HIS A 149 -10.64 -12.38 -4.03
N ARG A 150 -10.58 -13.63 -3.57
CA ARG A 150 -9.31 -14.36 -3.38
C ARG A 150 -9.30 -15.61 -4.26
N ASP A 151 -8.11 -15.97 -4.71
CA ASP A 151 -7.87 -17.21 -5.44
C ASP A 151 -7.81 -18.43 -4.49
N GLU A 152 -7.55 -19.59 -5.05
CA GLU A 152 -7.42 -20.85 -4.32
C GLU A 152 -6.29 -20.88 -3.29
N ASN A 153 -5.28 -20.01 -3.43
CA ASN A 153 -4.16 -19.85 -2.50
C ASN A 153 -4.44 -18.79 -1.42
N GLY A 154 -5.63 -18.16 -1.45
CA GLY A 154 -6.03 -17.10 -0.53
C GLY A 154 -5.47 -15.71 -0.86
N LEU A 155 -4.80 -15.56 -2.01
CA LEU A 155 -4.30 -14.28 -2.48
C LEU A 155 -5.41 -13.47 -3.18
N VAL A 156 -5.41 -12.16 -2.96
CA VAL A 156 -6.38 -11.29 -3.65
C VAL A 156 -6.11 -11.31 -5.15
N SER A 157 -7.14 -11.55 -5.92
CA SER A 157 -7.07 -11.71 -7.37
C SER A 157 -8.00 -10.77 -8.16
N LYS A 158 -8.97 -10.15 -7.49
CA LYS A 158 -9.95 -9.27 -8.13
C LYS A 158 -10.64 -8.37 -7.11
N ILE A 159 -11.07 -7.19 -7.56
CA ILE A 159 -12.01 -6.30 -6.88
C ILE A 159 -13.17 -5.99 -7.82
N GLU A 160 -14.39 -6.16 -7.32
CA GLU A 160 -15.62 -5.84 -8.07
C GLU A 160 -16.80 -5.51 -7.15
#